data_76b4644b9ac6f740db7e6f590a6205a4
#
_entry.id   76b4644b9ac6f740db7e6f590a6205a4
#
_cell.length_a   1.000
_cell.length_b   1.000
_cell.length_c   1.000
_cell.angle_alpha   90.00
_cell.angle_beta   90.00
_cell.angle_gamma   90.00
#
_symmetry.space_group_name_H-M   'P 1'
#
loop_
_entity.id
_entity.type
_entity.pdbx_description
1 polymer ?
#
loop_
_entity_poly.entity_id
_entity_poly.type
_entity_poly.pdbx_seq_one_letter_code
_entity_poly.pdbx_strand_id
1 'polypeptide(L)'
;GILSTFDQKVRMFSIQPNLLDMLSTNDFDMNRIGAVPTAVFLIVPDEKTGYHSLVSLFIKQSYEYMIFNAQLEAERDGIHTGVLKNRVNYILDEFSSLPTIRDFPAMVTAARSRNIRFTLIIQSKHQLIQRYRDETETIQTNCNNWIFLTSRELQFLEEVSALCGKTVGDAPQPVLSVSDLQRLDKDTGEAVLLCGRAKPCITKLADIEVYDNNQFKPLPVTSRTPQRPPKIEIPLNENSWMDGISIPNFIFLHISFNFKGFEVS
;
A
#
# COMPACT_ATOMS: atom_id res chain seq x y z
N GLY A 1 13.31 5.76 -30.18
CA GLY A 1 13.10 7.09 -29.63
C GLY A 1 11.91 7.21 -28.68
N ILE A 2 11.41 8.40 -28.42
CA ILE A 2 10.37 8.72 -27.43
C ILE A 2 9.09 7.89 -27.67
N LEU A 3 8.64 7.76 -28.91
CA LEU A 3 7.46 6.95 -29.28
C LEU A 3 7.64 5.47 -28.88
N SER A 4 8.80 4.90 -29.16
CA SER A 4 9.07 3.50 -28.79
C SER A 4 9.04 3.30 -27.28
N THR A 5 9.54 4.25 -26.49
CA THR A 5 9.47 4.20 -25.02
C THR A 5 8.04 4.36 -24.53
N PHE A 6 7.27 5.25 -25.14
CA PHE A 6 5.85 5.42 -24.84
C PHE A 6 5.07 4.14 -25.13
N ASP A 7 5.21 3.58 -26.34
CA ASP A 7 4.56 2.33 -26.74
C ASP A 7 4.88 1.18 -25.78
N GLN A 8 6.15 1.07 -25.36
CA GLN A 8 6.55 0.06 -24.39
C GLN A 8 5.84 0.22 -23.04
N LYS A 9 5.66 1.45 -22.58
CA LYS A 9 4.99 1.74 -21.29
C LYS A 9 3.48 1.52 -21.34
N VAL A 10 2.83 1.83 -22.45
CA VAL A 10 1.38 1.64 -22.63
C VAL A 10 0.99 0.30 -23.21
N ARG A 11 1.96 -0.51 -23.62
CA ARG A 11 1.73 -1.81 -24.27
C ARG A 11 0.88 -2.77 -23.42
N MET A 12 1.02 -2.70 -22.09
CA MET A 12 0.21 -3.54 -21.19
C MET A 12 -1.30 -3.31 -21.35
N PHE A 13 -1.72 -2.08 -21.63
CA PHE A 13 -3.13 -1.74 -21.86
C PHE A 13 -3.62 -2.25 -23.21
N SER A 14 -2.74 -2.29 -24.21
CA SER A 14 -3.08 -2.77 -25.56
C SER A 14 -3.17 -4.30 -25.66
N ILE A 15 -2.39 -5.01 -24.85
CA ILE A 15 -2.29 -6.48 -24.90
C ILE A 15 -3.35 -7.15 -24.02
N GLN A 16 -3.88 -6.45 -23.02
CA GLN A 16 -4.79 -7.03 -22.02
C GLN A 16 -6.18 -6.37 -22.10
N PRO A 17 -7.10 -6.92 -22.92
CA PRO A 17 -8.46 -6.35 -23.05
C PRO A 17 -9.20 -6.26 -21.73
N ASN A 18 -9.06 -7.24 -20.83
CA ASN A 18 -9.70 -7.24 -19.53
C ASN A 18 -9.23 -6.07 -18.64
N LEU A 19 -7.95 -5.68 -18.75
CA LEU A 19 -7.42 -4.52 -18.04
C LEU A 19 -8.00 -3.22 -18.60
N LEU A 20 -8.10 -3.12 -19.92
CA LEU A 20 -8.71 -1.98 -20.58
C LEU A 20 -10.19 -1.83 -20.19
N ASP A 21 -10.95 -2.91 -20.24
CA ASP A 21 -12.36 -2.93 -19.84
C ASP A 21 -12.52 -2.53 -18.36
N MET A 22 -11.67 -3.03 -17.48
CA MET A 22 -11.66 -2.70 -16.06
C MET A 22 -11.39 -1.20 -15.83
N LEU A 23 -10.47 -0.62 -16.59
CA LEU A 23 -10.07 0.79 -16.44
C LEU A 23 -10.97 1.75 -17.22
N SER A 24 -11.84 1.26 -18.10
CA SER A 24 -12.74 2.08 -18.91
C SER A 24 -13.99 2.55 -18.17
N THR A 25 -14.28 1.97 -17.01
CA THR A 25 -15.46 2.30 -16.20
C THR A 25 -15.03 2.90 -14.86
N ASN A 26 -15.76 3.90 -14.39
CA ASN A 26 -15.54 4.52 -13.09
C ASN A 26 -16.65 4.08 -12.11
N ASP A 27 -16.41 2.96 -11.45
CA ASP A 27 -17.36 2.39 -10.48
C ASP A 27 -17.02 2.70 -9.03
N PHE A 28 -15.88 3.33 -8.80
CA PHE A 28 -15.36 3.60 -7.48
C PHE A 28 -15.12 5.11 -7.28
N ASP A 29 -15.81 5.67 -6.31
CA ASP A 29 -15.60 7.06 -5.93
C ASP A 29 -14.53 7.19 -4.86
N MET A 30 -13.36 7.73 -5.24
CA MET A 30 -12.26 7.97 -4.32
C MET A 30 -12.59 8.92 -3.17
N ASN A 31 -13.62 9.78 -3.32
CA ASN A 31 -14.07 10.68 -2.25
C ASN A 31 -14.62 9.91 -1.04
N ARG A 32 -14.99 8.66 -1.21
CA ARG A 32 -15.50 7.83 -0.10
C ARG A 32 -14.39 7.40 0.85
N ILE A 33 -13.14 7.28 0.38
CA ILE A 33 -12.01 6.85 1.23
C ILE A 33 -11.74 7.93 2.28
N GLY A 34 -11.81 7.56 3.56
CA GLY A 34 -11.59 8.49 4.66
C GLY A 34 -12.79 9.38 5.01
N ALA A 35 -13.79 9.52 4.12
CA ALA A 35 -15.02 10.26 4.37
C ALA A 35 -16.11 9.38 5.00
N VAL A 36 -16.29 8.17 4.48
CA VAL A 36 -17.23 7.18 5.02
C VAL A 36 -16.52 5.84 5.24
N PRO A 37 -17.03 4.95 6.12
CA PRO A 37 -16.48 3.61 6.28
C PRO A 37 -16.44 2.88 4.94
N THR A 38 -15.24 2.57 4.46
CA THR A 38 -15.01 1.99 3.14
C THR A 38 -13.86 0.98 3.23
N ALA A 39 -14.04 -0.20 2.65
CA ALA A 39 -12.97 -1.18 2.48
C ALA A 39 -12.66 -1.34 0.99
N VAL A 40 -11.39 -1.23 0.64
CA VAL A 40 -10.90 -1.36 -0.74
C VAL A 40 -9.91 -2.53 -0.79
N PHE A 41 -10.21 -3.53 -1.62
CA PHE A 41 -9.35 -4.70 -1.81
C PHE A 41 -8.73 -4.67 -3.20
N LEU A 42 -7.40 -4.59 -3.26
CA LEU A 42 -6.60 -4.68 -4.47
C LEU A 42 -6.02 -6.09 -4.55
N ILE A 43 -6.62 -6.94 -5.36
CA ILE A 43 -6.16 -8.31 -5.53
C ILE A 43 -5.43 -8.42 -6.86
N VAL A 44 -4.15 -8.76 -6.80
CA VAL A 44 -3.25 -8.82 -7.96
C VAL A 44 -2.55 -10.17 -7.97
N PRO A 45 -2.45 -10.86 -9.12
CA PRO A 45 -1.65 -12.07 -9.22
C PRO A 45 -0.16 -11.76 -9.05
N ASP A 46 0.52 -12.51 -8.18
CA ASP A 46 1.95 -12.32 -7.85
C ASP A 46 2.86 -12.43 -9.08
N GLU A 47 2.50 -13.32 -10.01
CA GLU A 47 3.26 -13.61 -11.22
C GLU A 47 3.19 -12.48 -12.26
N LYS A 48 2.20 -11.58 -12.17
CA LYS A 48 1.96 -10.52 -13.14
C LYS A 48 2.49 -9.16 -12.66
N THR A 49 3.81 -9.02 -12.64
CA THR A 49 4.49 -7.82 -12.15
C THR A 49 4.07 -6.50 -12.83
N GLY A 50 3.52 -6.55 -14.04
CA GLY A 50 2.96 -5.37 -14.73
C GLY A 50 1.83 -4.71 -13.94
N TYR A 51 0.97 -5.48 -13.27
CA TYR A 51 -0.12 -4.95 -12.45
C TYR A 51 0.36 -4.30 -11.15
N HIS A 52 1.52 -4.71 -10.63
CA HIS A 52 2.09 -4.13 -9.42
C HIS A 52 2.37 -2.63 -9.57
N SER A 53 2.71 -2.18 -10.78
CA SER A 53 2.88 -0.75 -11.08
C SER A 53 1.58 0.03 -10.96
N LEU A 54 0.44 -0.58 -11.32
CA LEU A 54 -0.88 0.05 -11.16
C LEU A 54 -1.28 0.14 -9.68
N VAL A 55 -0.96 -0.90 -8.88
CA VAL A 55 -1.18 -0.88 -7.43
C VAL A 55 -0.36 0.24 -6.78
N SER A 56 0.93 0.34 -7.12
CA SER A 56 1.80 1.41 -6.61
C SER A 56 1.27 2.80 -6.97
N LEU A 57 0.79 2.96 -8.20
CA LEU A 57 0.17 4.20 -8.66
C LEU A 57 -1.12 4.51 -7.89
N PHE A 58 -1.98 3.51 -7.70
CA PHE A 58 -3.22 3.66 -6.94
C PHE A 58 -2.96 4.07 -5.48
N ILE A 59 -2.01 3.41 -4.80
CA ILE A 59 -1.63 3.77 -3.43
C ILE A 59 -1.19 5.24 -3.37
N LYS A 60 -0.33 5.66 -4.29
CA LYS A 60 0.17 7.03 -4.35
C LYS A 60 -0.96 8.03 -4.60
N GLN A 61 -1.78 7.79 -5.63
CA GLN A 61 -2.88 8.68 -6.00
C GLN A 61 -3.97 8.75 -4.93
N SER A 62 -4.36 7.62 -4.34
CA SER A 62 -5.37 7.61 -3.28
C SER A 62 -4.91 8.39 -2.05
N TYR A 63 -3.62 8.26 -1.68
CA TYR A 63 -3.04 9.03 -0.58
C TYR A 63 -3.07 10.54 -0.88
N GLU A 64 -2.58 10.97 -2.03
CA GLU A 64 -2.54 12.39 -2.43
C GLU A 64 -3.95 12.98 -2.52
N TYR A 65 -4.87 12.22 -3.10
CA TYR A 65 -6.25 12.65 -3.25
C TYR A 65 -6.95 12.86 -1.90
N MET A 66 -6.78 11.94 -0.96
CA MET A 66 -7.32 12.09 0.39
C MET A 66 -6.76 13.31 1.11
N ILE A 67 -5.45 13.54 1.01
CA ILE A 67 -4.81 14.71 1.63
C ILE A 67 -5.37 16.01 1.03
N PHE A 68 -5.47 16.06 -0.30
CA PHE A 68 -6.01 17.21 -1.00
C PHE A 68 -7.46 17.51 -0.58
N ASN A 69 -8.33 16.49 -0.53
CA ASN A 69 -9.73 16.67 -0.09
C ASN A 69 -9.82 17.11 1.37
N ALA A 70 -9.02 16.52 2.25
CA ALA A 70 -9.00 16.93 3.67
C ALA A 70 -8.55 18.37 3.84
N GLN A 71 -7.66 18.89 2.99
CA GLN A 71 -7.26 20.29 2.98
C GLN A 71 -8.39 21.20 2.49
N LEU A 72 -9.07 20.83 1.41
CA LEU A 72 -10.22 21.59 0.89
C LEU A 72 -11.38 21.67 1.90
N GLU A 73 -11.68 20.57 2.59
CA GLU A 73 -12.69 20.57 3.65
C GLU A 73 -12.29 21.45 4.82
N ALA A 74 -11.03 21.36 5.25
CA ALA A 74 -10.50 22.18 6.32
C ALA A 74 -10.55 23.68 6.01
N GLU A 75 -10.27 24.08 4.77
CA GLU A 75 -10.38 25.46 4.31
C GLU A 75 -11.83 25.98 4.33
N ARG A 76 -12.79 25.14 3.92
CA ARG A 76 -14.22 25.49 3.98
C ARG A 76 -14.72 25.71 5.40
N ASP A 77 -14.26 24.88 6.32
CA ASP A 77 -14.67 24.91 7.72
C ASP A 77 -13.86 25.92 8.57
N GLY A 78 -12.88 26.59 7.96
CA GLY A 78 -11.97 27.51 8.68
C GLY A 78 -11.00 26.78 9.62
N ILE A 79 -10.81 25.46 9.44
CA ILE A 79 -9.96 24.61 10.28
C ILE A 79 -8.71 24.23 9.47
N HIS A 80 -7.54 24.66 9.87
CA HIS A 80 -6.29 24.44 9.11
C HIS A 80 -5.59 23.10 9.41
N THR A 81 -6.32 22.00 9.64
CA THR A 81 -5.68 20.75 10.07
C THR A 81 -5.38 19.77 8.93
N GLY A 82 -6.16 19.72 7.87
CA GLY A 82 -5.99 18.76 6.77
C GLY A 82 -5.91 17.30 7.25
N VAL A 83 -6.63 16.96 8.33
CA VAL A 83 -6.69 15.63 8.96
C VAL A 83 -7.94 14.93 8.49
N LEU A 84 -7.81 13.67 8.07
CA LEU A 84 -8.96 12.87 7.65
C LEU A 84 -9.94 12.65 8.80
N LYS A 85 -11.24 12.77 8.53
CA LYS A 85 -12.32 12.53 9.49
C LYS A 85 -12.29 11.10 10.02
N ASN A 86 -12.19 10.14 9.12
CA ASN A 86 -12.07 8.73 9.45
C ASN A 86 -10.62 8.27 9.26
N ARG A 87 -10.17 7.36 10.15
CA ARG A 87 -8.85 6.78 10.01
C ARG A 87 -8.81 5.87 8.79
N VAL A 88 -7.76 6.02 7.99
CA VAL A 88 -7.47 5.12 6.87
C VAL A 88 -6.28 4.24 7.23
N ASN A 89 -6.46 2.92 7.06
CA ASN A 89 -5.41 1.93 7.25
C ASN A 89 -5.04 1.34 5.89
N TYR A 90 -3.80 1.54 5.46
CA TYR A 90 -3.20 0.82 4.35
C TYR A 90 -2.57 -0.46 4.90
N ILE A 91 -3.04 -1.62 4.45
CA ILE A 91 -2.44 -2.92 4.75
C ILE A 91 -1.82 -3.39 3.44
N LEU A 92 -0.50 -3.33 3.36
CA LEU A 92 0.27 -3.61 2.15
C LEU A 92 0.98 -4.94 2.33
N ASP A 93 0.32 -6.00 1.86
CA ASP A 93 0.91 -7.33 1.84
C ASP A 93 1.95 -7.42 0.74
N GLU A 94 3.00 -8.20 0.96
CA GLU A 94 4.15 -8.34 0.06
C GLU A 94 4.73 -7.00 -0.43
N PHE A 95 4.77 -6.00 0.45
CA PHE A 95 5.15 -4.64 0.12
C PHE A 95 6.48 -4.54 -0.64
N SER A 96 7.46 -5.36 -0.30
CA SER A 96 8.75 -5.39 -0.98
C SER A 96 8.70 -5.92 -2.42
N SER A 97 7.62 -6.59 -2.81
CA SER A 97 7.39 -7.06 -4.20
C SER A 97 6.85 -5.96 -5.11
N LEU A 98 6.23 -4.92 -4.54
CA LEU A 98 5.74 -3.77 -5.30
C LEU A 98 6.91 -2.95 -5.87
N PRO A 99 6.75 -2.33 -7.06
CA PRO A 99 7.65 -1.29 -7.52
C PRO A 99 7.71 -0.14 -6.51
N THR A 100 8.87 0.52 -6.45
CA THR A 100 9.07 1.67 -5.57
C THR A 100 7.94 2.70 -5.74
N ILE A 101 7.22 2.98 -4.66
CA ILE A 101 6.23 4.03 -4.61
C ILE A 101 6.97 5.34 -4.39
N ARG A 102 6.83 6.27 -5.33
CA ARG A 102 7.50 7.56 -5.23
C ARG A 102 7.09 8.31 -3.97
N ASP A 103 8.04 8.91 -3.28
CA ASP A 103 7.87 9.69 -2.04
C ASP A 103 7.25 8.89 -0.87
N PHE A 104 7.27 7.56 -0.92
CA PHE A 104 6.69 6.70 0.13
C PHE A 104 7.27 6.97 1.52
N PRO A 105 8.59 7.17 1.70
CA PRO A 105 9.15 7.53 3.00
C PRO A 105 8.53 8.81 3.58
N ALA A 106 8.28 9.82 2.75
CA ALA A 106 7.61 11.05 3.16
C ALA A 106 6.14 10.80 3.53
N MET A 107 5.45 9.92 2.76
CA MET A 107 4.07 9.52 3.06
C MET A 107 3.97 8.87 4.44
N VAL A 108 4.84 7.90 4.75
CA VAL A 108 4.84 7.20 6.04
C VAL A 108 5.16 8.16 7.19
N THR A 109 6.11 9.07 6.99
CA THR A 109 6.48 10.09 7.98
C THR A 109 5.31 11.02 8.32
N ALA A 110 4.56 11.46 7.32
CA ALA A 110 3.44 12.38 7.49
C ALA A 110 2.11 11.68 7.88
N ALA A 111 2.00 10.37 7.67
CA ALA A 111 0.75 9.61 7.77
C ALA A 111 0.04 9.80 9.12
N ARG A 112 0.79 9.75 10.23
CA ARG A 112 0.24 9.88 11.58
C ARG A 112 -0.53 11.20 11.77
N SER A 113 0.04 12.32 11.31
CA SER A 113 -0.58 13.65 11.42
C SER A 113 -1.83 13.79 10.54
N ARG A 114 -2.01 12.90 9.56
CA ARG A 114 -3.13 12.90 8.62
C ARG A 114 -4.22 11.88 8.97
N ASN A 115 -4.12 11.20 10.11
CA ASN A 115 -4.98 10.09 10.52
C ASN A 115 -4.91 8.87 9.57
N ILE A 116 -3.72 8.64 8.99
CA ILE A 116 -3.42 7.49 8.12
C ILE A 116 -2.44 6.56 8.84
N ARG A 117 -2.58 5.26 8.64
CA ARG A 117 -1.66 4.24 9.12
C ARG A 117 -1.24 3.33 7.98
N PHE A 118 0.03 2.96 7.99
CA PHE A 118 0.58 1.94 7.11
C PHE A 118 0.95 0.71 7.93
N THR A 119 0.51 -0.45 7.46
CA THR A 119 0.98 -1.77 7.90
C THR A 119 1.67 -2.40 6.71
N LEU A 120 2.97 -2.61 6.82
CA LEU A 120 3.81 -3.17 5.75
C LEU A 120 4.14 -4.60 6.12
N ILE A 121 3.79 -5.54 5.26
CA ILE A 121 4.13 -6.95 5.42
C ILE A 121 5.22 -7.26 4.41
N ILE A 122 6.36 -7.73 4.90
CA ILE A 122 7.54 -8.03 4.08
C ILE A 122 8.05 -9.42 4.42
N GLN A 123 8.51 -10.15 3.43
CA GLN A 123 9.13 -11.46 3.62
C GLN A 123 10.63 -11.35 3.88
N SER A 124 11.28 -10.29 3.36
CA SER A 124 12.72 -10.10 3.44
C SER A 124 13.06 -8.61 3.57
N LYS A 125 13.89 -8.29 4.57
CA LYS A 125 14.45 -6.95 4.73
C LYS A 125 15.36 -6.59 3.55
N HIS A 126 16.10 -7.55 3.03
CA HIS A 126 17.01 -7.35 1.90
C HIS A 126 16.25 -6.87 0.64
N GLN A 127 15.07 -7.44 0.35
CA GLN A 127 14.23 -6.99 -0.75
C GLN A 127 13.76 -5.53 -0.57
N LEU A 128 13.42 -5.13 0.66
CA LEU A 128 13.07 -3.75 0.96
C LEU A 128 14.24 -2.80 0.71
N ILE A 129 15.46 -3.19 1.13
CA ILE A 129 16.68 -2.42 0.87
C ILE A 129 16.97 -2.30 -0.62
N GLN A 130 16.78 -3.36 -1.40
CA GLN A 130 16.94 -3.30 -2.86
C GLN A 130 16.00 -2.30 -3.52
N ARG A 131 14.78 -2.13 -2.99
CA ARG A 131 13.76 -1.23 -3.53
C ARG A 131 13.99 0.23 -3.13
N TYR A 132 14.21 0.46 -1.83
CA TYR A 132 14.23 1.82 -1.26
C TYR A 132 15.62 2.31 -0.87
N ARG A 133 16.66 1.45 -0.94
CA ARG A 133 18.07 1.80 -0.64
C ARG A 133 18.19 2.55 0.69
N ASP A 134 18.78 3.73 0.68
CA ASP A 134 19.02 4.55 1.87
C ASP A 134 17.71 5.04 2.52
N GLU A 135 16.63 5.11 1.75
CA GLU A 135 15.31 5.48 2.26
C GLU A 135 14.65 4.40 3.12
N THR A 136 15.17 3.16 3.09
CA THR A 136 14.67 2.03 3.90
C THR A 136 14.70 2.34 5.37
N GLU A 137 15.76 3.00 5.86
CA GLU A 137 15.89 3.38 7.27
C GLU A 137 14.77 4.34 7.69
N THR A 138 14.42 5.30 6.84
CA THR A 138 13.32 6.22 7.09
C THR A 138 11.98 5.48 7.20
N ILE A 139 11.74 4.49 6.34
CA ILE A 139 10.51 3.67 6.40
C ILE A 139 10.49 2.89 7.71
N GLN A 140 11.57 2.20 8.06
CA GLN A 140 11.67 1.38 9.26
C GLN A 140 11.50 2.18 10.55
N THR A 141 12.17 3.33 10.67
CA THR A 141 12.11 4.18 11.87
C THR A 141 10.73 4.79 12.10
N ASN A 142 9.91 4.93 11.06
CA ASN A 142 8.52 5.35 11.18
C ASN A 142 7.57 4.18 11.53
N CYS A 143 8.01 2.93 11.43
CA CYS A 143 7.25 1.75 11.86
C CYS A 143 7.52 1.47 13.34
N ASN A 144 6.74 2.11 14.24
CA ASN A 144 6.94 2.00 15.69
C ASN A 144 6.60 0.61 16.26
N ASN A 145 5.80 -0.17 15.56
CA ASN A 145 5.38 -1.51 16.00
C ASN A 145 5.88 -2.53 14.98
N TRP A 146 6.56 -3.54 15.47
CA TRP A 146 7.05 -4.64 14.66
C TRP A 146 6.47 -5.95 15.15
N ILE A 147 6.04 -6.78 14.22
CA ILE A 147 5.63 -8.15 14.47
C ILE A 147 6.61 -9.03 13.71
N PHE A 148 7.49 -9.69 14.43
CA PHE A 148 8.47 -10.59 13.86
C PHE A 148 8.01 -12.04 14.03
N LEU A 149 7.87 -12.76 12.93
CA LEU A 149 7.47 -14.17 12.92
C LEU A 149 8.68 -15.07 12.85
N THR A 150 9.44 -14.99 11.76
CA THR A 150 10.65 -15.76 11.53
C THR A 150 11.47 -15.15 10.39
N SER A 151 12.77 -15.41 10.38
CA SER A 151 13.66 -15.09 9.27
C SER A 151 14.87 -16.02 9.29
N ARG A 152 15.53 -16.18 8.15
CA ARG A 152 16.82 -16.83 8.02
C ARG A 152 17.95 -15.84 7.74
N GLU A 153 17.65 -14.56 7.60
CA GLU A 153 18.63 -13.49 7.38
C GLU A 153 19.37 -13.20 8.70
N LEU A 154 20.60 -13.66 8.87
CA LEU A 154 21.37 -13.54 10.11
C LEU A 154 21.47 -12.07 10.56
N GLN A 155 21.81 -11.17 9.65
CA GLN A 155 21.93 -9.74 9.95
C GLN A 155 20.61 -9.14 10.48
N PHE A 156 19.48 -9.58 9.94
CA PHE A 156 18.17 -9.13 10.41
C PHE A 156 17.82 -9.72 11.78
N LEU A 157 18.18 -10.96 12.04
CA LEU A 157 18.03 -11.59 13.36
C LEU A 157 18.87 -10.88 14.42
N GLU A 158 20.10 -10.50 14.10
CA GLU A 158 20.97 -9.70 14.99
C GLU A 158 20.35 -8.35 15.32
N GLU A 159 19.77 -7.68 14.33
CA GLU A 159 19.06 -6.42 14.52
C GLU A 159 17.83 -6.58 15.42
N VAL A 160 16.98 -7.57 15.18
CA VAL A 160 15.80 -7.86 16.02
C VAL A 160 16.22 -8.19 17.44
N SER A 161 17.27 -9.00 17.63
CA SER A 161 17.85 -9.31 18.94
C SER A 161 18.34 -8.04 19.65
N ALA A 162 19.01 -7.16 18.94
CA ALA A 162 19.49 -5.87 19.48
C ALA A 162 18.34 -4.94 19.88
N LEU A 163 17.26 -4.90 19.07
CA LEU A 163 16.03 -4.13 19.36
C LEU A 163 15.29 -4.67 20.59
N CYS A 164 15.37 -5.98 20.85
CA CYS A 164 14.81 -6.58 22.07
C CYS A 164 15.54 -6.13 23.34
N GLY A 165 16.76 -5.60 23.19
CA GLY A 165 17.57 -5.11 24.32
C GLY A 165 18.29 -6.20 25.08
N LYS A 166 18.85 -5.80 26.23
CA LYS A 166 19.62 -6.68 27.12
C LYS A 166 19.04 -6.73 28.52
N THR A 167 19.30 -7.81 29.23
CA THR A 167 18.98 -7.96 30.64
C THR A 167 19.77 -6.98 31.48
N VAL A 168 19.22 -6.60 32.66
CA VAL A 168 19.89 -5.75 33.62
C VAL A 168 20.72 -6.63 34.57
N GLY A 169 22.00 -6.32 34.77
CA GLY A 169 22.89 -7.07 35.67
C GLY A 169 24.36 -6.88 35.32
N ASP A 170 25.25 -7.55 36.07
CA ASP A 170 26.70 -7.43 35.90
C ASP A 170 27.22 -8.02 34.57
N ALA A 171 26.48 -8.96 33.97
CA ALA A 171 26.77 -9.56 32.66
C ALA A 171 25.52 -9.49 31.77
N PRO A 172 25.25 -8.34 31.12
CA PRO A 172 24.04 -8.16 30.31
C PRO A 172 23.99 -9.14 29.14
N GLN A 173 22.94 -9.97 29.07
CA GLN A 173 22.68 -10.88 27.97
C GLN A 173 21.52 -10.35 27.11
N PRO A 174 21.46 -10.66 25.81
CA PRO A 174 20.27 -10.34 24.99
C PRO A 174 19.01 -10.88 25.65
N VAL A 175 17.94 -10.09 25.69
CA VAL A 175 16.61 -10.54 26.16
C VAL A 175 16.11 -11.68 25.29
N LEU A 176 16.30 -11.58 23.99
CA LEU A 176 16.09 -12.63 23.00
C LEU A 176 17.36 -12.76 22.16
N SER A 177 18.01 -13.92 22.23
CA SER A 177 19.18 -14.21 21.41
C SER A 177 18.77 -14.51 19.96
N VAL A 178 19.73 -14.46 19.04
CA VAL A 178 19.54 -14.93 17.66
C VAL A 178 19.04 -16.36 17.63
N SER A 179 19.54 -17.22 18.53
CA SER A 179 19.12 -18.61 18.63
C SER A 179 17.65 -18.75 19.08
N ASP A 180 17.18 -17.88 19.97
CA ASP A 180 15.77 -17.88 20.40
C ASP A 180 14.86 -17.45 19.24
N LEU A 181 15.25 -16.42 18.49
CA LEU A 181 14.52 -15.94 17.32
C LEU A 181 14.45 -16.98 16.19
N GLN A 182 15.49 -17.80 16.02
CA GLN A 182 15.51 -18.90 15.04
C GLN A 182 14.60 -20.07 15.43
N ARG A 183 14.29 -20.20 16.72
CA ARG A 183 13.51 -21.31 17.28
C ARG A 183 12.04 -20.97 17.50
N LEU A 184 11.60 -19.78 17.13
CA LEU A 184 10.18 -19.43 17.19
C LEU A 184 9.37 -20.48 16.44
N ASP A 185 8.35 -21.00 17.12
CA ASP A 185 7.53 -22.06 16.59
C ASP A 185 6.47 -21.49 15.63
N LYS A 186 6.69 -21.74 14.36
CA LYS A 186 5.80 -21.30 13.28
C LYS A 186 4.43 -21.99 13.36
N ASP A 187 4.40 -23.27 13.75
CA ASP A 187 3.17 -24.06 13.72
C ASP A 187 2.21 -23.63 14.82
N THR A 188 2.73 -23.13 15.94
CA THR A 188 1.92 -22.54 17.03
C THR A 188 1.73 -21.03 16.88
N GLY A 189 2.21 -20.42 15.80
CA GLY A 189 2.06 -18.98 15.53
C GLY A 189 2.86 -18.09 16.48
N GLU A 190 4.00 -18.57 17.01
CA GLU A 190 4.84 -17.74 17.88
C GLU A 190 5.38 -16.52 17.13
N ALA A 191 5.30 -15.37 17.78
CA ALA A 191 5.76 -14.09 17.25
C ALA A 191 6.39 -13.22 18.33
N VAL A 192 7.37 -12.41 17.94
CA VAL A 192 7.90 -11.34 18.79
C VAL A 192 7.21 -10.03 18.44
N LEU A 193 6.65 -9.38 19.45
CA LEU A 193 6.06 -8.05 19.32
C LEU A 193 7.01 -7.01 19.91
N LEU A 194 7.36 -6.03 19.09
CA LEU A 194 8.08 -4.82 19.49
C LEU A 194 7.11 -3.64 19.33
N CYS A 195 6.58 -3.14 20.45
CA CYS A 195 5.54 -2.10 20.43
C CYS A 195 6.08 -0.80 21.04
N GLY A 196 6.56 0.09 20.20
CA GLY A 196 7.06 1.39 20.64
C GLY A 196 8.15 1.29 21.70
N ARG A 197 7.86 1.77 22.92
CA ARG A 197 8.79 1.74 24.07
C ARG A 197 8.51 0.59 25.07
N ALA A 198 7.55 -0.26 24.77
CA ALA A 198 7.24 -1.41 25.62
C ALA A 198 8.38 -2.45 25.56
N LYS A 199 8.44 -3.29 26.60
CA LYS A 199 9.35 -4.43 26.57
C LYS A 199 8.92 -5.39 25.45
N PRO A 200 9.88 -6.07 24.78
CA PRO A 200 9.56 -7.10 23.81
C PRO A 200 8.70 -8.19 24.44
N CYS A 201 7.76 -8.70 23.67
CA CYS A 201 6.84 -9.74 24.13
C CYS A 201 6.80 -10.87 23.10
N ILE A 202 6.99 -12.12 23.56
CA ILE A 202 6.68 -13.30 22.75
C ILE A 202 5.19 -13.59 22.95
N THR A 203 4.46 -13.76 21.87
CA THR A 203 3.04 -14.08 21.86
C THR A 203 2.74 -15.19 20.86
N LYS A 204 1.54 -15.73 20.95
CA LYS A 204 1.01 -16.66 19.93
C LYS A 204 -0.10 -15.95 19.18
N LEU A 205 0.06 -15.88 17.87
CA LEU A 205 -0.97 -15.36 16.99
C LEU A 205 -2.01 -16.46 16.78
N ALA A 206 -3.27 -16.07 16.85
CA ALA A 206 -4.36 -16.98 16.54
C ALA A 206 -4.39 -17.30 15.04
N ASP A 207 -4.64 -18.56 14.71
CA ASP A 207 -4.89 -18.96 13.33
C ASP A 207 -6.18 -18.31 12.83
N ILE A 208 -6.22 -18.02 11.51
CA ILE A 208 -7.39 -17.45 10.86
C ILE A 208 -8.64 -18.35 11.00
N GLU A 209 -8.44 -19.66 11.12
CA GLU A 209 -9.51 -20.64 11.30
C GLU A 209 -10.23 -20.50 12.66
N VAL A 210 -9.58 -19.90 13.66
CA VAL A 210 -10.18 -19.63 14.97
C VAL A 210 -11.25 -18.53 14.91
N TYR A 211 -11.15 -17.67 13.89
CA TYR A 211 -12.13 -16.61 13.70
C TYR A 211 -13.38 -17.15 12.99
N ASP A 212 -14.56 -16.88 13.56
CA ASP A 212 -15.83 -17.27 12.95
C ASP A 212 -16.09 -16.48 11.67
N ASN A 213 -15.79 -17.11 10.52
CA ASN A 213 -16.00 -16.55 9.20
C ASN A 213 -17.47 -16.68 8.71
N ASN A 214 -18.36 -17.34 9.48
CA ASN A 214 -19.76 -17.55 9.11
C ASN A 214 -20.61 -16.27 9.13
N GLN A 215 -20.09 -15.19 9.71
CA GLN A 215 -20.74 -13.89 9.74
C GLN A 215 -20.74 -13.20 8.36
N PHE A 216 -19.83 -13.58 7.48
CA PHE A 216 -19.70 -12.99 6.15
C PHE A 216 -20.38 -13.85 5.09
N LYS A 217 -21.57 -13.48 4.67
CA LYS A 217 -22.25 -14.12 3.53
C LYS A 217 -21.64 -13.59 2.23
N PRO A 218 -21.27 -14.44 1.27
CA PRO A 218 -20.84 -13.97 -0.04
C PRO A 218 -21.98 -13.21 -0.71
N LEU A 219 -21.68 -11.97 -1.14
CA LEU A 219 -22.62 -11.21 -1.94
C LEU A 219 -22.72 -11.84 -3.35
N PRO A 220 -23.91 -11.83 -3.95
CA PRO A 220 -24.07 -12.32 -5.31
C PRO A 220 -23.19 -11.51 -6.27
N VAL A 221 -22.41 -12.21 -7.09
CA VAL A 221 -21.60 -11.58 -8.13
C VAL A 221 -22.53 -11.05 -9.20
N THR A 222 -22.72 -9.73 -9.28
CA THR A 222 -23.39 -9.12 -10.42
C THR A 222 -22.46 -9.15 -11.62
N SER A 223 -22.83 -9.88 -12.66
CA SER A 223 -22.14 -9.82 -13.94
C SER A 223 -22.36 -8.44 -14.55
N ARG A 224 -21.27 -7.74 -14.87
CA ARG A 224 -21.35 -6.47 -15.59
C ARG A 224 -21.22 -6.71 -17.08
N THR A 225 -22.03 -6.00 -17.85
CA THR A 225 -21.83 -5.94 -19.30
C THR A 225 -20.63 -5.02 -19.57
N PRO A 226 -19.57 -5.47 -20.22
CA PRO A 226 -18.43 -4.63 -20.56
C PRO A 226 -18.92 -3.42 -21.39
N GLN A 227 -18.67 -2.21 -20.89
CA GLN A 227 -18.90 -1.00 -21.69
C GLN A 227 -17.63 -0.74 -22.48
N ARG A 228 -17.74 -0.74 -23.81
CA ARG A 228 -16.61 -0.32 -24.63
C ARG A 228 -16.33 1.15 -24.38
N PRO A 229 -15.07 1.53 -24.11
CA PRO A 229 -14.73 2.94 -23.97
C PRO A 229 -15.11 3.67 -25.26
N PRO A 230 -15.58 4.93 -25.18
CA PRO A 230 -15.85 5.71 -26.36
C PRO A 230 -14.58 5.82 -27.19
N LYS A 231 -14.68 5.58 -28.52
CA LYS A 231 -13.57 5.85 -29.41
C LYS A 231 -13.29 7.35 -29.37
N ILE A 232 -12.18 7.71 -28.77
CA ILE A 232 -11.67 9.09 -28.87
C ILE A 232 -10.92 9.16 -30.20
N GLU A 233 -11.56 9.72 -31.21
CA GLU A 233 -10.88 10.13 -32.43
C GLU A 233 -10.15 11.44 -32.12
N ILE A 234 -8.85 11.36 -31.93
CA ILE A 234 -8.01 12.55 -31.84
C ILE A 234 -7.84 13.05 -33.28
N PRO A 235 -8.41 14.19 -33.67
CA PRO A 235 -8.17 14.74 -34.97
C PRO A 235 -6.69 15.13 -35.07
N LEU A 236 -5.90 14.33 -35.76
CA LEU A 236 -4.52 14.64 -36.10
C LEU A 236 -4.56 15.73 -37.19
N ASN A 237 -4.66 16.98 -36.80
CA ASN A 237 -4.49 18.08 -37.70
C ASN A 237 -2.99 18.33 -37.86
N GLU A 238 -2.43 17.99 -39.00
CA GLU A 238 -0.99 18.02 -39.29
C GLU A 238 -0.34 19.42 -39.11
N ASN A 239 -1.13 20.47 -38.94
CA ASN A 239 -0.66 21.85 -38.85
C ASN A 239 -0.68 22.50 -37.47
N SER A 240 -0.98 21.76 -36.39
CA SER A 240 -1.15 22.36 -35.04
C SER A 240 0.10 22.31 -34.15
N TRP A 241 1.26 21.91 -34.67
CA TRP A 241 2.46 21.76 -33.86
C TRP A 241 3.26 23.07 -33.64
N MET A 242 2.81 24.19 -34.22
CA MET A 242 3.57 25.45 -34.16
C MET A 242 2.94 26.56 -33.30
N ASP A 243 1.69 26.46 -32.91
CA ASP A 243 1.06 27.48 -32.07
C ASP A 243 0.92 26.99 -30.63
N GLY A 244 1.55 27.72 -29.74
CA GLY A 244 1.76 27.44 -28.31
C GLY A 244 0.65 26.67 -27.63
N ILE A 245 0.98 25.47 -27.21
CA ILE A 245 0.12 24.63 -26.38
C ILE A 245 -0.03 25.29 -25.02
N SER A 246 -1.08 26.07 -24.85
CA SER A 246 -1.69 26.30 -23.57
C SER A 246 -2.29 24.96 -23.16
N ILE A 247 -1.64 24.26 -22.21
CA ILE A 247 -2.16 23.03 -21.63
C ILE A 247 -3.29 23.44 -20.71
N PRO A 248 -4.58 23.28 -21.11
CA PRO A 248 -5.67 23.48 -20.17
C PRO A 248 -5.75 22.22 -19.34
N ASN A 249 -5.52 22.39 -18.06
CA ASN A 249 -5.94 21.49 -16.99
C ASN A 249 -5.49 20.02 -17.14
N PHE A 250 -4.64 19.61 -16.23
CA PHE A 250 -4.27 18.23 -15.98
C PHE A 250 -5.45 17.29 -16.24
N ILE A 251 -5.33 16.49 -17.29
CA ILE A 251 -6.16 15.31 -17.45
C ILE A 251 -5.71 14.36 -16.32
N PHE A 252 -6.43 14.41 -15.18
CA PHE A 252 -6.35 13.35 -14.22
C PHE A 252 -6.80 12.08 -14.95
N LEU A 253 -5.86 11.20 -15.23
CA LEU A 253 -6.17 9.84 -15.65
C LEU A 253 -6.87 9.19 -14.45
N HIS A 254 -8.19 9.23 -14.44
CA HIS A 254 -8.99 8.57 -13.42
C HIS A 254 -8.90 7.08 -13.69
N ILE A 255 -7.91 6.42 -13.08
CA ILE A 255 -7.77 4.98 -13.14
C ILE A 255 -8.75 4.42 -12.11
N SER A 256 -9.86 3.92 -12.59
CA SER A 256 -10.85 3.24 -11.74
C SER A 256 -10.60 1.75 -11.78
N PHE A 257 -10.33 1.20 -10.60
CA PHE A 257 -10.19 -0.22 -10.42
C PHE A 257 -11.55 -0.83 -10.06
N ASN A 258 -11.85 -1.98 -10.62
CA ASN A 258 -13.10 -2.71 -10.36
C ASN A 258 -12.96 -3.45 -9.02
N PHE A 259 -13.47 -2.85 -7.94
CA PHE A 259 -13.38 -3.41 -6.60
C PHE A 259 -14.69 -4.11 -6.22
N LYS A 260 -14.59 -5.31 -5.66
CA LYS A 260 -15.69 -5.92 -4.92
C LYS A 260 -15.78 -5.22 -3.57
N GLY A 261 -16.69 -4.27 -3.45
CA GLY A 261 -16.96 -3.59 -2.18
C GLY A 261 -17.75 -4.49 -1.24
N PHE A 262 -17.29 -4.59 0.01
CA PHE A 262 -18.10 -5.05 1.13
C PHE A 262 -18.59 -3.81 1.86
N GLU A 263 -19.89 -3.59 1.92
CA GLU A 263 -20.50 -2.63 2.84
C GLU A 263 -20.68 -3.35 4.18
N VAL A 264 -20.04 -2.80 5.21
CA VAL A 264 -20.29 -3.19 6.61
C VAL A 264 -21.38 -2.25 7.11
N SER A 265 -22.54 -2.81 7.38
CA SER A 265 -23.67 -2.12 8.03
C SER A 265 -23.40 -1.83 9.50
#